data_91c361f5174301f22755c428577c7656
#
_entry.id   91c361f5174301f22755c428577c7656
#
_cell.length_a   1.000
_cell.length_b   1.000
_cell.length_c   1.000
_cell.angle_alpha   90.00
_cell.angle_beta   90.00
_cell.angle_gamma   90.00
#
_symmetry.space_group_name_H-M   'P 1'
#
loop_
_entity.id
_entity.type
_entity.pdbx_description
1 polymer ?
#
loop_
_entity_poly.entity_id
_entity_poly.type
_entity_poly.pdbx_seq_one_letter_code
_entity_poly.pdbx_strand_id
1 'polypeptide(L)'
;VAAPEEGRTGGKKRKGGNVLEIDGSRHSGSGTLLRYSAALATLLSTPLHMTRIRASRGKTGLRPQHLQALLACSSLSGGEIQGAEVGSTEIYYHPGKSLGHGDFRWDIGTAGSTTMLAFTLIPPALFAKGPSRFTLTGGLFQDSAPSAFHMQHILLPILRRMGAEVHLEILRPGYPPRGEGCLQVEMNPLDGSL
;
A
#
# COMPACT_ATOMS: atom_id res chain seq x y z
N VAL A 1 43.38 -41.54 -10.70
CA VAL A 1 42.18 -40.90 -11.26
C VAL A 1 41.62 -40.02 -10.16
N ALA A 2 41.85 -38.70 -10.27
CA ALA A 2 41.40 -37.71 -9.31
C ALA A 2 40.00 -37.25 -9.65
N ALA A 3 39.10 -37.11 -8.65
CA ALA A 3 37.80 -36.56 -8.76
C ALA A 3 37.84 -35.01 -8.76
N PRO A 4 36.97 -34.31 -9.47
CA PRO A 4 36.96 -32.86 -9.50
C PRO A 4 36.32 -32.24 -8.25
N GLU A 5 36.95 -31.18 -7.72
CA GLU A 5 36.46 -30.36 -6.63
C GLU A 5 35.22 -29.56 -7.06
N GLU A 6 34.11 -29.72 -6.34
CA GLU A 6 32.93 -28.87 -6.47
C GLU A 6 33.18 -27.48 -5.86
N GLY A 7 33.16 -26.45 -6.72
CA GLY A 7 33.28 -25.04 -6.34
C GLY A 7 32.10 -24.57 -5.49
N ARG A 8 32.34 -24.33 -4.20
CA ARG A 8 31.43 -23.63 -3.30
C ARG A 8 31.31 -22.17 -3.72
N THR A 9 30.26 -21.81 -4.42
CA THR A 9 29.86 -20.42 -4.59
C THR A 9 29.33 -19.87 -3.26
N GLY A 10 30.20 -19.14 -2.57
CA GLY A 10 29.87 -18.46 -1.34
C GLY A 10 28.89 -17.29 -1.60
N GLY A 11 27.61 -17.53 -1.46
CA GLY A 11 26.61 -16.48 -1.42
C GLY A 11 26.88 -15.56 -0.23
N LYS A 12 27.29 -14.31 -0.47
CA LYS A 12 27.38 -13.27 0.56
C LYS A 12 26.04 -13.13 1.25
N LYS A 13 25.89 -13.66 2.47
CA LYS A 13 24.80 -13.32 3.38
C LYS A 13 24.84 -11.80 3.61
N ARG A 14 23.96 -11.06 2.94
CA ARG A 14 23.68 -9.67 3.31
C ARG A 14 23.22 -9.70 4.76
N LYS A 15 23.84 -8.87 5.61
CA LYS A 15 23.41 -8.67 7.01
C LYS A 15 21.94 -8.30 6.99
N GLY A 16 21.07 -9.24 7.39
CA GLY A 16 19.63 -9.10 7.33
C GLY A 16 19.16 -8.06 8.35
N GLY A 17 18.67 -6.91 7.88
CA GLY A 17 17.71 -6.14 8.63
C GLY A 17 16.51 -7.03 8.94
N ASN A 18 15.83 -6.77 10.05
CA ASN A 18 14.67 -7.55 10.50
C ASN A 18 13.60 -7.50 9.40
N VAL A 19 13.33 -8.61 8.70
CA VAL A 19 12.28 -8.71 7.69
C VAL A 19 10.96 -9.02 8.38
N LEU A 20 9.92 -8.26 8.09
CA LEU A 20 8.58 -8.50 8.60
C LEU A 20 7.97 -9.69 7.83
N GLU A 21 7.89 -10.84 8.46
CA GLU A 21 7.28 -12.06 7.90
C GLU A 21 5.79 -12.09 8.21
N ILE A 22 4.93 -12.04 7.18
CA ILE A 22 3.47 -12.03 7.32
C ILE A 22 2.85 -13.20 6.56
N ASP A 23 2.07 -13.99 7.27
CA ASP A 23 1.21 -15.02 6.71
C ASP A 23 -0.16 -14.43 6.35
N GLY A 24 -0.41 -14.22 5.07
CA GLY A 24 -1.63 -13.62 4.54
C GLY A 24 -2.89 -14.48 4.66
N SER A 25 -2.79 -15.73 5.14
CA SER A 25 -3.93 -16.61 5.43
C SER A 25 -4.52 -16.38 6.82
N ARG A 26 -3.78 -15.73 7.71
CA ARG A 26 -4.19 -15.50 9.10
C ARG A 26 -5.25 -14.41 9.23
N HIS A 27 -5.94 -14.38 10.38
CA HIS A 27 -6.98 -13.42 10.74
C HIS A 27 -8.08 -13.37 9.68
N SER A 28 -8.34 -12.20 9.09
CA SER A 28 -9.34 -12.05 8.03
C SER A 28 -8.96 -12.69 6.71
N GLY A 29 -7.67 -13.02 6.51
CA GLY A 29 -7.14 -13.52 5.24
C GLY A 29 -7.51 -12.63 4.05
N SER A 30 -7.63 -11.32 4.27
CA SER A 30 -8.15 -10.36 3.30
C SER A 30 -7.07 -9.43 2.74
N GLY A 31 -7.44 -8.64 1.72
CA GLY A 31 -6.57 -7.61 1.17
C GLY A 31 -6.26 -6.46 2.14
N THR A 32 -7.00 -6.34 3.23
CA THR A 32 -6.73 -5.36 4.30
C THR A 32 -5.40 -5.66 4.99
N LEU A 33 -5.12 -6.95 5.28
CA LEU A 33 -3.86 -7.36 5.88
C LEU A 33 -2.67 -6.93 5.02
N LEU A 34 -2.74 -7.16 3.70
CA LEU A 34 -1.71 -6.74 2.76
C LEU A 34 -1.49 -5.22 2.78
N ARG A 35 -2.57 -4.44 2.68
CA ARG A 35 -2.49 -2.99 2.62
C ARG A 35 -1.87 -2.39 3.88
N TYR A 36 -2.29 -2.86 5.05
CA TYR A 36 -1.74 -2.36 6.31
C TYR A 36 -0.29 -2.78 6.51
N SER A 37 0.06 -4.02 6.16
CA SER A 37 1.45 -4.46 6.22
C SER A 37 2.34 -3.64 5.28
N ALA A 38 1.89 -3.35 4.06
CA ALA A 38 2.62 -2.52 3.12
C ALA A 38 2.76 -1.07 3.62
N ALA A 39 1.67 -0.47 4.13
CA ALA A 39 1.70 0.88 4.69
C ALA A 39 2.67 1.01 5.86
N LEU A 40 2.63 0.06 6.81
CA LEU A 40 3.52 0.04 7.97
C LEU A 40 4.97 -0.27 7.57
N ALA A 41 5.19 -1.19 6.64
CA ALA A 41 6.52 -1.46 6.10
C ALA A 41 7.12 -0.19 5.46
N THR A 42 6.30 0.55 4.69
CA THR A 42 6.67 1.83 4.07
C THR A 42 7.03 2.86 5.13
N LEU A 43 6.17 3.07 6.11
CA LEU A 43 6.35 4.04 7.19
C LEU A 43 7.61 3.76 8.03
N LEU A 44 7.83 2.49 8.36
CA LEU A 44 8.94 2.05 9.21
C LEU A 44 10.23 1.73 8.42
N SER A 45 10.22 1.89 7.09
CA SER A 45 11.32 1.50 6.19
C SER A 45 11.81 0.07 6.46
N THR A 46 10.87 -0.84 6.76
CA THR A 46 11.16 -2.23 7.15
C THR A 46 10.79 -3.18 6.00
N PRO A 47 11.71 -4.05 5.53
CA PRO A 47 11.38 -5.03 4.51
C PRO A 47 10.23 -5.95 4.93
N LEU A 48 9.33 -6.24 3.99
CA LEU A 48 8.16 -7.10 4.18
C LEU A 48 8.23 -8.30 3.25
N HIS A 49 8.09 -9.48 3.80
CA HIS A 49 7.82 -10.72 3.07
C HIS A 49 6.43 -11.21 3.46
N MET A 50 5.53 -11.32 2.50
CA MET A 50 4.18 -11.80 2.73
C MET A 50 3.89 -13.00 1.84
N THR A 51 3.45 -14.10 2.46
CA THR A 51 3.05 -15.33 1.80
C THR A 51 1.55 -15.58 1.94
N ARG A 52 1.01 -16.53 1.19
CA ARG A 52 -0.40 -16.97 1.25
C ARG A 52 -1.41 -15.81 1.17
N ILE A 53 -1.10 -14.83 0.32
CA ILE A 53 -1.91 -13.62 0.16
C ILE A 53 -3.33 -14.00 -0.22
N ARG A 54 -4.30 -13.59 0.61
CA ARG A 54 -5.73 -13.82 0.41
C ARG A 54 -6.12 -15.30 0.24
N ALA A 55 -5.40 -16.22 0.87
CA ALA A 55 -5.63 -17.67 0.74
C ALA A 55 -7.05 -18.08 1.17
N SER A 56 -7.67 -17.35 2.11
CA SER A 56 -9.03 -17.63 2.60
C SER A 56 -10.14 -17.01 1.73
N ARG A 57 -9.81 -16.46 0.54
CA ARG A 57 -10.78 -15.82 -0.35
C ARG A 57 -11.00 -16.67 -1.61
N GLY A 58 -12.23 -16.68 -2.14
CA GLY A 58 -12.58 -17.43 -3.35
C GLY A 58 -11.71 -17.11 -4.57
N LYS A 59 -11.11 -15.91 -4.62
CA LYS A 59 -10.05 -15.54 -5.57
C LYS A 59 -8.81 -15.17 -4.76
N THR A 60 -7.87 -16.11 -4.65
CA THR A 60 -6.60 -15.95 -3.93
C THR A 60 -5.66 -14.96 -4.63
N GLY A 61 -4.60 -14.55 -3.94
CA GLY A 61 -3.55 -13.69 -4.48
C GLY A 61 -3.97 -12.22 -4.68
N LEU A 62 -3.06 -11.45 -5.26
CA LEU A 62 -3.24 -10.03 -5.53
C LEU A 62 -4.37 -9.80 -6.54
N ARG A 63 -5.21 -8.82 -6.27
CA ARG A 63 -6.18 -8.26 -7.23
C ARG A 63 -5.67 -6.87 -7.68
N PRO A 64 -6.17 -6.29 -8.77
CA PRO A 64 -5.68 -4.99 -9.27
C PRO A 64 -5.56 -3.92 -8.19
N GLN A 65 -6.57 -3.75 -7.34
CA GLN A 65 -6.55 -2.77 -6.23
C GLN A 65 -5.49 -3.07 -5.14
N HIS A 66 -5.09 -4.33 -4.97
CA HIS A 66 -4.04 -4.72 -4.03
C HIS A 66 -2.65 -4.48 -4.61
N LEU A 67 -2.48 -4.83 -5.88
CA LEU A 67 -1.30 -4.55 -6.65
C LEU A 67 -1.04 -3.04 -6.69
N GLN A 68 -2.07 -2.25 -7.00
CA GLN A 68 -1.95 -0.79 -7.04
C GLN A 68 -1.55 -0.20 -5.68
N ALA A 69 -2.07 -0.73 -4.58
CA ALA A 69 -1.67 -0.29 -3.24
C ALA A 69 -0.18 -0.56 -2.95
N LEU A 70 0.33 -1.73 -3.34
CA LEU A 70 1.76 -2.07 -3.22
C LEU A 70 2.63 -1.15 -4.10
N LEU A 71 2.26 -0.98 -5.37
CA LEU A 71 3.00 -0.12 -6.29
C LEU A 71 3.02 1.34 -5.83
N ALA A 72 1.92 1.82 -5.26
CA ALA A 72 1.84 3.16 -4.70
C ALA A 72 2.73 3.33 -3.45
N CYS A 73 2.77 2.34 -2.55
CA CYS A 73 3.70 2.32 -1.42
C CYS A 73 5.16 2.32 -1.88
N SER A 74 5.48 1.50 -2.89
CA SER A 74 6.81 1.45 -3.50
C SER A 74 7.20 2.79 -4.13
N SER A 75 6.31 3.38 -4.91
CA SER A 75 6.49 4.71 -5.53
C SER A 75 6.72 5.80 -4.48
N LEU A 76 5.92 5.80 -3.40
CA LEU A 76 6.01 6.79 -2.32
C LEU A 76 7.33 6.69 -1.55
N SER A 77 7.90 5.50 -1.41
CA SER A 77 9.15 5.30 -0.66
C SER A 77 10.40 5.19 -1.54
N GLY A 78 10.26 5.12 -2.88
CA GLY A 78 11.36 4.77 -3.78
C GLY A 78 11.85 3.33 -3.54
N GLY A 79 10.94 2.43 -3.15
CA GLY A 79 11.24 1.03 -2.84
C GLY A 79 11.09 0.10 -4.03
N GLU A 80 11.38 -1.19 -3.82
CA GLU A 80 11.30 -2.25 -4.82
C GLU A 80 10.40 -3.38 -4.36
N ILE A 81 9.67 -4.01 -5.28
CA ILE A 81 8.79 -5.15 -5.00
C ILE A 81 9.11 -6.29 -5.96
N GLN A 82 9.23 -7.50 -5.42
CA GLN A 82 9.25 -8.74 -6.19
C GLN A 82 7.89 -9.44 -6.01
N GLY A 83 7.42 -10.10 -7.06
CA GLY A 83 6.12 -10.78 -7.06
C GLY A 83 4.92 -9.83 -7.22
N ALA A 84 5.11 -8.60 -7.69
CA ALA A 84 4.06 -7.60 -7.88
C ALA A 84 3.25 -7.85 -9.16
N GLU A 85 2.47 -8.93 -9.18
CA GLU A 85 1.62 -9.33 -10.31
C GLU A 85 0.22 -9.72 -9.82
N VAL A 86 -0.79 -9.50 -10.67
CA VAL A 86 -2.16 -9.95 -10.34
C VAL A 86 -2.20 -11.47 -10.23
N GLY A 87 -2.74 -11.97 -9.12
CA GLY A 87 -2.78 -13.39 -8.80
C GLY A 87 -1.62 -13.89 -7.94
N SER A 88 -0.54 -13.12 -7.81
CA SER A 88 0.58 -13.50 -6.95
C SER A 88 0.13 -13.74 -5.51
N THR A 89 0.57 -14.85 -4.94
CA THR A 89 0.28 -15.25 -3.54
C THR A 89 1.42 -14.92 -2.59
N GLU A 90 2.54 -14.41 -3.13
CA GLU A 90 3.74 -14.07 -2.37
C GLU A 90 4.37 -12.80 -2.92
N ILE A 91 4.86 -11.95 -2.02
CA ILE A 91 5.61 -10.74 -2.37
C ILE A 91 6.78 -10.51 -1.42
N TYR A 92 7.84 -9.92 -1.97
CA TYR A 92 8.91 -9.29 -1.19
C TYR A 92 8.92 -7.80 -1.50
N TYR A 93 8.71 -6.97 -0.47
CA TYR A 93 8.72 -5.53 -0.59
C TYR A 93 9.86 -4.94 0.23
N HIS A 94 10.72 -4.19 -0.42
CA HIS A 94 11.82 -3.44 0.19
C HIS A 94 11.53 -1.94 0.08
N PRO A 95 10.96 -1.31 1.10
CA PRO A 95 10.73 0.14 1.10
C PRO A 95 12.06 0.89 0.99
N GLY A 96 12.03 2.04 0.35
CA GLY A 96 13.13 2.99 0.40
C GLY A 96 13.31 3.59 1.80
N LYS A 97 14.39 4.33 1.99
CA LYS A 97 14.74 4.94 3.30
C LYS A 97 14.09 6.29 3.54
N SER A 98 13.47 6.88 2.55
CA SER A 98 12.83 8.19 2.63
C SER A 98 11.48 8.17 1.96
N LEU A 99 10.53 8.89 2.54
CA LEU A 99 9.21 9.07 1.95
C LEU A 99 9.24 10.26 0.99
N GLY A 100 8.74 10.05 -0.22
CA GLY A 100 8.50 11.09 -1.21
C GLY A 100 7.34 11.99 -0.80
N HIS A 101 7.30 13.19 -1.36
CA HIS A 101 6.21 14.15 -1.20
C HIS A 101 5.96 14.87 -2.54
N GLY A 102 4.87 15.62 -2.64
CA GLY A 102 4.45 16.28 -3.87
C GLY A 102 3.26 15.60 -4.54
N ASP A 103 3.17 15.73 -5.85
CA ASP A 103 2.01 15.26 -6.62
C ASP A 103 2.21 13.82 -7.12
N PHE A 104 1.27 12.94 -6.76
CA PHE A 104 1.23 11.56 -7.22
C PHE A 104 -0.12 11.24 -7.86
N ARG A 105 -0.10 10.34 -8.84
CA ARG A 105 -1.32 9.87 -9.53
C ARG A 105 -1.30 8.37 -9.66
N TRP A 106 -2.39 7.72 -9.22
CA TRP A 106 -2.55 6.28 -9.32
C TRP A 106 -3.94 5.93 -9.83
N ASP A 107 -3.96 5.06 -10.83
CA ASP A 107 -5.20 4.49 -11.38
C ASP A 107 -5.26 3.01 -11.02
N ILE A 108 -6.36 2.59 -10.40
CA ILE A 108 -6.60 1.18 -10.05
C ILE A 108 -6.94 0.37 -11.31
N GLY A 109 -7.40 1.01 -12.38
CA GLY A 109 -7.79 0.37 -13.65
C GLY A 109 -9.09 -0.45 -13.57
N THR A 110 -9.77 -0.40 -12.44
CA THR A 110 -11.03 -1.12 -12.18
C THR A 110 -11.88 -0.33 -11.20
N ALA A 111 -13.10 -0.80 -10.87
CA ALA A 111 -13.91 -0.25 -9.78
C ALA A 111 -13.35 -0.56 -8.37
N GLY A 112 -12.05 -0.87 -8.25
CA GLY A 112 -11.38 -1.04 -6.97
C GLY A 112 -11.41 0.24 -6.14
N SER A 113 -11.38 0.09 -4.80
CA SER A 113 -11.61 1.20 -3.86
C SER A 113 -10.45 2.20 -3.82
N THR A 114 -10.71 3.42 -4.29
CA THR A 114 -9.80 4.57 -4.12
C THR A 114 -9.67 4.97 -2.65
N THR A 115 -10.73 4.83 -1.86
CA THR A 115 -10.73 5.13 -0.44
C THR A 115 -9.83 4.17 0.34
N MET A 116 -9.82 2.88 -0.01
CA MET A 116 -8.89 1.92 0.59
C MET A 116 -7.44 2.15 0.14
N LEU A 117 -7.22 2.67 -1.05
CA LEU A 117 -5.90 3.10 -1.50
C LEU A 117 -5.45 4.35 -0.71
N ALA A 118 -6.31 5.36 -0.59
CA ALA A 118 -6.04 6.54 0.23
C ALA A 118 -5.73 6.15 1.68
N PHE A 119 -6.53 5.26 2.28
CA PHE A 119 -6.33 4.76 3.64
C PHE A 119 -4.98 4.06 3.83
N THR A 120 -4.46 3.43 2.78
CA THR A 120 -3.13 2.81 2.79
C THR A 120 -2.00 3.84 2.75
N LEU A 121 -2.18 4.94 2.00
CA LEU A 121 -1.13 5.90 1.70
C LEU A 121 -1.07 7.09 2.66
N ILE A 122 -2.21 7.49 3.25
CA ILE A 122 -2.26 8.62 4.19
C ILE A 122 -1.27 8.43 5.35
N PRO A 123 -1.21 7.30 6.07
CA PRO A 123 -0.31 7.15 7.20
C PRO A 123 1.17 7.40 6.83
N PRO A 124 1.77 6.73 5.83
CA PRO A 124 3.15 7.03 5.50
C PRO A 124 3.37 8.44 4.96
N ALA A 125 2.42 9.00 4.19
CA ALA A 125 2.57 10.34 3.62
C ALA A 125 2.55 11.45 4.68
N LEU A 126 1.85 11.28 5.79
CA LEU A 126 1.85 12.22 6.91
C LEU A 126 3.22 12.36 7.57
N PHE A 127 4.13 11.41 7.38
CA PHE A 127 5.51 11.45 7.87
C PHE A 127 6.54 11.78 6.77
N ALA A 128 6.08 12.21 5.60
CA ALA A 128 6.95 12.74 4.57
C ALA A 128 7.49 14.12 4.94
N LYS A 129 8.54 14.59 4.24
CA LYS A 129 9.20 15.87 4.54
C LYS A 129 8.47 17.10 4.02
N GLY A 130 7.41 16.93 3.24
CA GLY A 130 6.64 18.02 2.65
C GLY A 130 5.22 17.63 2.30
N PRO A 131 4.38 18.59 1.88
CA PRO A 131 3.00 18.33 1.54
C PRO A 131 2.87 17.37 0.36
N SER A 132 1.78 16.62 0.36
CA SER A 132 1.49 15.64 -0.69
C SER A 132 0.07 15.81 -1.21
N ARG A 133 -0.08 15.59 -2.53
CA ARG A 133 -1.37 15.53 -3.22
C ARG A 133 -1.47 14.22 -3.99
N PHE A 134 -2.50 13.45 -3.70
CA PHE A 134 -2.78 12.18 -4.37
C PHE A 134 -4.03 12.31 -5.23
N THR A 135 -3.92 11.98 -6.52
CA THR A 135 -5.05 11.82 -7.43
C THR A 135 -5.28 10.34 -7.68
N LEU A 136 -6.40 9.82 -7.22
CA LEU A 136 -6.72 8.39 -7.21
C LEU A 136 -7.91 8.11 -8.11
N THR A 137 -7.74 7.25 -9.13
CA THR A 137 -8.81 6.86 -10.04
C THR A 137 -9.28 5.43 -9.76
N GLY A 138 -10.62 5.21 -9.68
CA GLY A 138 -11.24 3.92 -9.40
C GLY A 138 -12.68 4.04 -8.91
N GLY A 139 -13.10 3.13 -8.03
CA GLY A 139 -14.40 3.20 -7.35
C GLY A 139 -14.36 4.02 -6.07
N LEU A 140 -15.39 4.83 -5.82
CA LEU A 140 -15.52 5.65 -4.61
C LEU A 140 -16.63 5.15 -3.67
N PHE A 141 -17.60 4.44 -4.24
CA PHE A 141 -18.81 4.01 -3.55
C PHE A 141 -19.08 2.55 -3.89
N GLN A 142 -18.56 1.64 -3.11
CA GLN A 142 -18.68 0.20 -3.32
C GLN A 142 -18.83 -0.53 -1.99
N ASP A 143 -19.33 -1.76 -2.08
CA ASP A 143 -19.46 -2.63 -0.92
C ASP A 143 -18.13 -3.00 -0.29
N SER A 144 -18.13 -3.23 1.01
CA SER A 144 -16.98 -3.71 1.79
C SER A 144 -15.79 -2.75 1.84
N ALA A 145 -16.01 -1.46 1.56
CA ALA A 145 -15.03 -0.39 1.73
C ALA A 145 -15.73 0.88 2.25
N PRO A 146 -15.02 1.73 3.02
CA PRO A 146 -15.55 3.05 3.36
C PRO A 146 -15.85 3.84 2.09
N SER A 147 -17.00 4.49 2.01
CA SER A 147 -17.27 5.43 0.92
C SER A 147 -16.41 6.68 1.04
N ALA A 148 -16.27 7.45 -0.05
CA ALA A 148 -15.58 8.73 0.00
C ALA A 148 -16.22 9.69 1.02
N PHE A 149 -17.55 9.70 1.15
CA PHE A 149 -18.26 10.47 2.18
C PHE A 149 -17.95 10.01 3.60
N HIS A 150 -17.84 8.68 3.84
CA HIS A 150 -17.44 8.18 5.14
C HIS A 150 -16.03 8.65 5.52
N MET A 151 -15.11 8.62 4.58
CA MET A 151 -13.77 9.17 4.82
C MET A 151 -13.85 10.68 5.12
N GLN A 152 -14.52 11.44 4.28
CA GLN A 152 -14.58 12.90 4.39
C GLN A 152 -15.25 13.39 5.68
N HIS A 153 -16.34 12.74 6.10
CA HIS A 153 -17.17 13.24 7.20
C HIS A 153 -16.95 12.51 8.52
N ILE A 154 -16.32 11.35 8.53
CA ILE A 154 -16.07 10.57 9.76
C ILE A 154 -14.57 10.40 10.01
N LEU A 155 -13.83 9.77 9.09
CA LEU A 155 -12.43 9.43 9.33
C LEU A 155 -11.53 10.68 9.40
N LEU A 156 -11.61 11.58 8.41
CA LEU A 156 -10.73 12.74 8.36
C LEU A 156 -10.94 13.73 9.52
N PRO A 157 -12.17 13.99 10.01
CA PRO A 157 -12.37 14.73 11.25
C PRO A 157 -11.72 14.10 12.48
N ILE A 158 -11.69 12.76 12.57
CA ILE A 158 -10.99 12.06 13.66
C ILE A 158 -9.48 12.26 13.53
N LEU A 159 -8.92 12.06 12.33
CA LEU A 159 -7.48 12.29 12.09
C LEU A 159 -7.07 13.74 12.39
N ARG A 160 -7.92 14.71 12.05
CA ARG A 160 -7.68 16.13 12.38
C ARG A 160 -7.59 16.37 13.90
N ARG A 161 -8.42 15.69 14.69
CA ARG A 161 -8.32 15.74 16.16
C ARG A 161 -7.03 15.12 16.69
N MET A 162 -6.39 14.25 15.91
CA MET A 162 -5.07 13.68 16.20
C MET A 162 -3.91 14.52 15.64
N GLY A 163 -4.20 15.70 15.07
CA GLY A 163 -3.21 16.61 14.52
C GLY A 163 -2.92 16.44 13.03
N ALA A 164 -3.56 15.50 12.34
CA ALA A 164 -3.32 15.27 10.91
C ALA A 164 -4.22 16.16 10.04
N GLU A 165 -3.64 17.06 9.28
CA GLU A 165 -4.35 17.90 8.29
C GLU A 165 -4.45 17.17 6.95
N VAL A 166 -5.60 16.54 6.72
CA VAL A 166 -5.91 15.84 5.48
C VAL A 166 -7.22 16.37 4.91
N HIS A 167 -7.20 16.72 3.63
CA HIS A 167 -8.37 17.14 2.85
C HIS A 167 -8.68 16.13 1.77
N LEU A 168 -9.97 15.90 1.53
CA LEU A 168 -10.45 14.98 0.51
C LEU A 168 -11.51 15.67 -0.34
N GLU A 169 -11.33 15.61 -1.65
CA GLU A 169 -12.27 16.12 -2.63
C GLU A 169 -12.66 15.04 -3.63
N ILE A 170 -13.96 14.95 -3.91
CA ILE A 170 -14.49 14.06 -4.95
C ILE A 170 -14.53 14.86 -6.26
N LEU A 171 -13.52 14.68 -7.12
CA LEU A 171 -13.46 15.34 -8.41
C LEU A 171 -14.47 14.75 -9.41
N ARG A 172 -14.70 13.46 -9.33
CA ARG A 172 -15.70 12.76 -10.14
C ARG A 172 -16.20 11.53 -9.40
N PRO A 173 -17.52 11.31 -9.25
CA PRO A 173 -18.04 10.10 -8.65
C PRO A 173 -17.73 8.87 -9.51
N GLY A 174 -17.60 7.70 -8.88
CA GLY A 174 -17.32 6.44 -9.57
C GLY A 174 -17.95 5.27 -8.86
N TYR A 175 -18.67 4.45 -9.63
CA TYR A 175 -19.46 3.33 -9.13
C TYR A 175 -19.12 2.02 -9.83
N PRO A 176 -19.34 0.86 -9.20
CA PRO A 176 -19.32 -0.42 -9.89
C PRO A 176 -20.31 -0.41 -11.08
N PRO A 177 -20.02 -1.14 -12.17
CA PRO A 177 -18.85 -2.01 -12.38
C PRO A 177 -17.61 -1.31 -12.94
N ARG A 178 -17.72 -0.09 -13.48
CA ARG A 178 -16.61 0.58 -14.18
C ARG A 178 -15.62 1.24 -13.23
N GLY A 179 -16.11 1.88 -12.16
CA GLY A 179 -15.31 2.75 -11.32
C GLY A 179 -15.19 4.13 -11.95
N GLU A 180 -14.06 4.44 -12.59
CA GLU A 180 -13.78 5.69 -13.31
C GLU A 180 -13.96 6.99 -12.47
N GLY A 181 -14.19 6.85 -11.19
CA GLY A 181 -14.27 7.97 -10.27
C GLY A 181 -12.87 8.54 -9.98
N CYS A 182 -12.82 9.80 -9.53
CA CYS A 182 -11.58 10.47 -9.20
C CYS A 182 -11.69 11.12 -7.84
N LEU A 183 -10.76 10.76 -6.96
CA LEU A 183 -10.61 11.25 -5.61
C LEU A 183 -9.30 12.02 -5.50
N GLN A 184 -9.32 13.24 -4.98
CA GLN A 184 -8.13 13.97 -4.61
C GLN A 184 -7.97 13.97 -3.10
N VAL A 185 -6.75 13.69 -2.62
CA VAL A 185 -6.40 13.75 -1.20
C VAL A 185 -5.18 14.64 -1.06
N GLU A 186 -5.28 15.68 -0.25
CA GLU A 186 -4.19 16.60 0.05
C GLU A 186 -3.87 16.51 1.54
N MET A 187 -2.59 16.57 1.87
CA MET A 187 -2.16 16.50 3.27
C MET A 187 -0.86 17.25 3.50
N ASN A 188 -0.75 17.80 4.68
CA ASN A 188 0.49 18.35 5.22
C ASN A 188 1.18 17.31 6.10
N PRO A 189 2.52 17.31 6.15
CA PRO A 189 3.24 16.47 7.09
C PRO A 189 2.87 16.80 8.53
N LEU A 190 2.91 15.79 9.39
CA LEU A 190 2.78 16.01 10.83
C LEU A 190 4.01 16.73 11.38
N ASP A 191 3.78 17.68 12.27
CA ASP A 191 4.86 18.29 13.06
C ASP A 191 5.21 17.32 14.21
N GLY A 192 6.31 16.62 14.06
CA GLY A 192 6.84 15.73 15.08
C GLY A 192 7.14 14.30 14.63
N SER A 193 7.80 13.56 15.50
CA SER A 193 8.03 12.12 15.34
C SER A 193 6.83 11.32 15.85
N LEU A 194 6.66 10.10 15.35
CA LEU A 194 5.80 9.06 15.93
C LEU A 194 6.13 8.83 17.40
#